data_5433f512bc1c786fc2f5856ac338da57
#
_entry.id   5433f512bc1c786fc2f5856ac338da57
#
_cell.length_a   1.000
_cell.length_b   1.000
_cell.length_c   1.000
_cell.angle_alpha   90.00
_cell.angle_beta   90.00
_cell.angle_gamma   90.00
#
_symmetry.space_group_name_H-M   'P 1'
#
loop_
_entity.id
_entity.type
_entity.pdbx_description
1 polymer ?
#
loop_
_entity_poly.entity_id
_entity_poly.type
_entity_poly.pdbx_seq_one_letter_code
_entity_poly.pdbx_strand_id
1 'polypeptide(L)'
;MGQKKPDYILYQTEIDNPLIVIEVKRPSENLFQALEQGVNYAKAVEAPLVIATNGEFTKAYHINFQKTLTRNGEEVKDFFTEQEALRFVEQPHLITQENKVVLSRRELIKIFAEANDLLRKKGLQAGDERFSEFANILFLKIIGEIEESKENSTIEKKHL
;
A
#
# COMPACT_ATOMS: atom_id res chain seq x y z
N MET A 1 10.04 38.51 -8.70
CA MET A 1 10.42 37.08 -8.48
C MET A 1 9.18 36.25 -8.67
N GLY A 2 9.12 35.44 -9.72
CA GLY A 2 7.96 34.55 -9.96
C GLY A 2 7.81 33.56 -8.80
N GLN A 3 6.61 33.47 -8.24
CA GLN A 3 6.29 32.40 -7.28
C GLN A 3 6.51 31.05 -7.96
N LYS A 4 7.49 30.30 -7.47
CA LYS A 4 7.65 28.91 -7.90
C LYS A 4 6.39 28.16 -7.50
N LYS A 5 5.82 27.40 -8.42
CA LYS A 5 4.61 26.58 -8.21
C LYS A 5 5.00 25.12 -8.20
N PRO A 6 4.26 24.24 -7.51
CA PRO A 6 4.44 22.78 -7.66
C PRO A 6 4.12 22.36 -9.09
N ASP A 7 4.71 21.24 -9.51
CA ASP A 7 4.43 20.70 -10.84
C ASP A 7 2.98 20.22 -10.96
N TYR A 8 2.48 19.53 -9.91
CA TYR A 8 1.08 19.09 -9.84
C TYR A 8 0.54 19.17 -8.41
N ILE A 9 -0.76 19.44 -8.30
CA ILE A 9 -1.53 19.29 -7.06
C ILE A 9 -2.70 18.37 -7.39
N LEU A 10 -2.82 17.27 -6.68
CA LEU A 10 -3.96 16.38 -6.75
C LEU A 10 -4.93 16.72 -5.62
N TYR A 11 -6.19 16.80 -5.97
CA TYR A 11 -7.28 17.12 -5.06
C TYR A 11 -8.10 15.87 -4.76
N GLN A 12 -8.70 15.82 -3.60
CA GLN A 12 -9.70 14.81 -3.30
C GLN A 12 -10.96 15.04 -4.15
N THR A 13 -11.44 13.97 -4.80
CA THR A 13 -12.49 14.07 -5.81
C THR A 13 -13.80 14.64 -5.29
N GLU A 14 -14.21 14.29 -4.05
CA GLU A 14 -15.51 14.67 -3.51
C GLU A 14 -15.57 16.08 -2.90
N ILE A 15 -14.48 16.55 -2.33
CA ILE A 15 -14.47 17.79 -1.52
C ILE A 15 -13.51 18.86 -2.02
N ASP A 16 -12.85 18.63 -3.14
CA ASP A 16 -11.88 19.56 -3.77
C ASP A 16 -10.79 20.09 -2.81
N ASN A 17 -10.40 19.27 -1.84
CA ASN A 17 -9.29 19.58 -0.95
C ASN A 17 -7.96 19.10 -1.53
N PRO A 18 -6.87 19.90 -1.43
CA PRO A 18 -5.54 19.46 -1.81
C PRO A 18 -5.15 18.20 -1.02
N LEU A 19 -4.79 17.14 -1.73
CA LEU A 19 -4.44 15.86 -1.13
C LEU A 19 -2.95 15.54 -1.26
N ILE A 20 -2.41 15.71 -2.46
CA ILE A 20 -1.04 15.38 -2.78
C ILE A 20 -0.39 16.50 -3.61
N VAL A 21 0.79 16.93 -3.22
CA VAL A 21 1.69 17.71 -4.07
C VAL A 21 2.68 16.76 -4.74
N ILE A 22 2.85 16.89 -6.05
CA ILE A 22 3.83 16.12 -6.82
C ILE A 22 4.88 17.07 -7.37
N GLU A 23 6.13 16.75 -7.12
CA GLU A 23 7.30 17.44 -7.66
C GLU A 23 8.09 16.49 -8.56
N VAL A 24 8.30 16.89 -9.79
CA VAL A 24 8.95 16.07 -10.83
C VAL A 24 10.31 16.67 -11.18
N LYS A 25 11.33 15.85 -11.24
CA LYS A 25 12.68 16.23 -11.65
C LYS A 25 13.16 15.36 -12.81
N ARG A 26 14.24 15.80 -13.46
CA ARG A 26 14.90 14.99 -14.47
C ARG A 26 15.64 13.82 -13.80
N PRO A 27 15.87 12.70 -14.50
CA PRO A 27 16.49 11.50 -13.92
C PRO A 27 17.83 11.74 -13.19
N SER A 28 18.61 12.73 -13.64
CA SER A 28 19.90 13.08 -13.05
C SER A 28 19.81 14.01 -11.83
N GLU A 29 18.64 14.53 -11.50
CA GLU A 29 18.48 15.54 -10.44
C GLU A 29 18.24 14.87 -9.07
N ASN A 30 18.67 15.63 -8.02
CA ASN A 30 18.60 15.15 -6.65
C ASN A 30 17.15 15.11 -6.12
N LEU A 31 16.67 13.90 -5.81
CA LEU A 31 15.32 13.66 -5.34
C LEU A 31 15.06 14.26 -3.94
N PHE A 32 16.09 14.42 -3.09
CA PHE A 32 15.93 15.08 -1.78
C PHE A 32 15.57 16.54 -1.91
N GLN A 33 16.21 17.26 -2.85
CA GLN A 33 15.87 18.66 -3.11
C GLN A 33 14.46 18.80 -3.68
N ALA A 34 14.04 17.84 -4.53
CA ALA A 34 12.67 17.77 -5.02
C ALA A 34 11.66 17.57 -3.88
N LEU A 35 11.97 16.65 -2.97
CA LEU A 35 11.12 16.39 -1.81
C LEU A 35 11.01 17.61 -0.90
N GLU A 36 12.12 18.27 -0.58
CA GLU A 36 12.15 19.50 0.23
C GLU A 36 11.32 20.60 -0.42
N GLN A 37 11.44 20.79 -1.72
CA GLN A 37 10.66 21.75 -2.49
C GLN A 37 9.17 21.40 -2.45
N GLY A 38 8.82 20.13 -2.67
CA GLY A 38 7.45 19.63 -2.59
C GLY A 38 6.83 19.80 -1.20
N VAL A 39 7.60 19.56 -0.13
CA VAL A 39 7.17 19.79 1.25
C VAL A 39 6.83 21.28 1.50
N ASN A 40 7.63 22.19 0.99
CA ASN A 40 7.35 23.63 1.13
C ASN A 40 6.06 24.03 0.40
N TYR A 41 5.81 23.47 -0.79
CA TYR A 41 4.57 23.72 -1.51
C TYR A 41 3.36 23.09 -0.83
N ALA A 42 3.49 21.83 -0.37
CA ALA A 42 2.42 21.14 0.31
C ALA A 42 1.95 21.89 1.57
N LYS A 43 2.90 22.41 2.35
CA LYS A 43 2.58 23.28 3.50
C LYS A 43 1.83 24.56 3.08
N ALA A 44 2.19 25.16 1.95
CA ALA A 44 1.56 26.39 1.47
C ALA A 44 0.12 26.18 0.96
N VAL A 45 -0.19 24.99 0.45
CA VAL A 45 -1.53 24.62 -0.04
C VAL A 45 -2.29 23.70 0.91
N GLU A 46 -1.72 23.43 2.10
CA GLU A 46 -2.29 22.55 3.13
C GLU A 46 -2.51 21.10 2.67
N ALA A 47 -1.74 20.63 1.68
CA ALA A 47 -1.79 19.24 1.26
C ALA A 47 -1.05 18.33 2.27
N PRO A 48 -1.66 17.23 2.73
CA PRO A 48 -1.04 16.34 3.73
C PRO A 48 0.09 15.48 3.18
N LEU A 49 0.13 15.22 1.88
CA LEU A 49 1.05 14.29 1.25
C LEU A 49 1.91 14.95 0.17
N VAL A 50 3.13 14.45 0.01
CA VAL A 50 4.06 14.85 -1.06
C VAL A 50 4.60 13.62 -1.75
N ILE A 51 4.68 13.68 -3.07
CA ILE A 51 5.42 12.73 -3.90
C ILE A 51 6.50 13.51 -4.67
N ALA A 52 7.74 13.08 -4.54
CA ALA A 52 8.84 13.54 -5.37
C ALA A 52 9.31 12.40 -6.27
N THR A 53 9.45 12.67 -7.56
CA THR A 53 9.91 11.66 -8.52
C THR A 53 10.84 12.27 -9.57
N ASN A 54 11.79 11.46 -10.04
CA ASN A 54 12.65 11.80 -11.18
C ASN A 54 12.49 10.79 -12.34
N GLY A 55 11.42 9.98 -12.30
CA GLY A 55 11.12 8.95 -13.30
C GLY A 55 11.80 7.61 -13.03
N GLU A 56 12.94 7.58 -12.35
CA GLU A 56 13.64 6.35 -11.95
C GLU A 56 13.30 5.98 -10.50
N PHE A 57 13.22 6.99 -9.64
CA PHE A 57 12.95 6.84 -8.22
C PHE A 57 11.77 7.70 -7.81
N THR A 58 11.07 7.26 -6.78
CA THR A 58 9.95 7.98 -6.17
C THR A 58 10.13 7.96 -4.66
N LYS A 59 9.83 9.09 -4.03
CA LYS A 59 9.72 9.24 -2.58
C LYS A 59 8.38 9.85 -2.22
N ALA A 60 7.71 9.27 -1.24
CA ALA A 60 6.45 9.77 -0.73
C ALA A 60 6.58 10.12 0.76
N TYR A 61 5.96 11.24 1.17
CA TYR A 61 6.16 11.82 2.49
C TYR A 61 4.87 12.39 3.05
N HIS A 62 4.67 12.24 4.36
CA HIS A 62 3.54 12.82 5.09
C HIS A 62 3.98 14.08 5.83
N ILE A 63 3.29 15.19 5.56
CA ILE A 63 3.65 16.52 6.12
C ILE A 63 3.45 16.55 7.65
N ASN A 64 2.27 16.19 8.13
CA ASN A 64 1.93 16.32 9.55
C ASN A 64 2.70 15.36 10.45
N PHE A 65 2.88 14.11 10.01
CA PHE A 65 3.66 13.12 10.75
C PHE A 65 5.17 13.24 10.54
N GLN A 66 5.61 14.04 9.56
CA GLN A 66 7.02 14.23 9.19
C GLN A 66 7.74 12.89 8.94
N LYS A 67 7.10 12.00 8.20
CA LYS A 67 7.58 10.64 7.93
C LYS A 67 7.46 10.28 6.46
N THR A 68 8.42 9.48 5.98
CA THR A 68 8.31 8.79 4.69
C THR A 68 7.15 7.80 4.76
N LEU A 69 6.37 7.74 3.68
CA LEU A 69 5.29 6.77 3.59
C LEU A 69 5.87 5.37 3.39
N THR A 70 5.32 4.41 4.10
CA THR A 70 5.68 2.99 3.97
C THR A 70 4.46 2.14 3.67
N ARG A 71 4.67 1.09 2.88
CA ARG A 71 3.69 0.06 2.57
C ARG A 71 4.34 -1.29 2.87
N ASN A 72 3.73 -2.11 3.74
CA ASN A 72 4.29 -3.38 4.21
C ASN A 72 5.71 -3.25 4.82
N GLY A 73 6.00 -2.13 5.49
CA GLY A 73 7.31 -1.87 6.08
C GLY A 73 8.39 -1.37 5.11
N GLU A 74 8.11 -1.29 3.81
CA GLU A 74 9.00 -0.74 2.80
C GLU A 74 8.59 0.67 2.40
N GLU A 75 9.55 1.52 2.03
CA GLU A 75 9.26 2.85 1.49
C GLU A 75 8.42 2.74 0.21
N VAL A 76 7.40 3.60 0.08
CA VAL A 76 6.59 3.70 -1.12
C VAL A 76 7.44 4.25 -2.27
N LYS A 77 7.54 3.49 -3.36
CA LYS A 77 8.36 3.78 -4.53
C LYS A 77 7.57 4.01 -5.82
N ASP A 78 6.25 4.00 -5.71
CA ASP A 78 5.31 4.13 -6.83
C ASP A 78 4.20 5.13 -6.50
N PHE A 79 3.39 5.45 -7.50
CA PHE A 79 2.17 6.19 -7.29
C PHE A 79 1.10 5.28 -6.70
N PHE A 80 0.16 5.88 -5.99
CA PHE A 80 -0.91 5.19 -5.31
C PHE A 80 -2.27 5.82 -5.65
N THR A 81 -3.34 5.08 -5.40
CA THR A 81 -4.71 5.52 -5.64
C THR A 81 -5.16 6.58 -4.64
N GLU A 82 -6.25 7.30 -4.95
CA GLU A 82 -6.87 8.24 -4.01
C GLU A 82 -7.26 7.55 -2.68
N GLN A 83 -7.79 6.32 -2.74
CA GLN A 83 -8.13 5.56 -1.55
C GLN A 83 -6.91 5.24 -0.67
N GLU A 84 -5.79 4.87 -1.27
CA GLU A 84 -4.55 4.67 -0.53
C GLU A 84 -4.01 6.00 0.02
N ALA A 85 -4.12 7.09 -0.74
CA ALA A 85 -3.74 8.42 -0.27
C ALA A 85 -4.50 8.81 0.99
N LEU A 86 -5.82 8.63 1.00
CA LEU A 86 -6.66 8.90 2.17
C LEU A 86 -6.27 8.06 3.38
N ARG A 87 -5.95 6.77 3.18
CA ARG A 87 -5.42 5.92 4.26
C ARG A 87 -4.06 6.40 4.76
N PHE A 88 -3.16 6.84 3.88
CA PHE A 88 -1.88 7.41 4.27
C PHE A 88 -2.02 8.72 5.06
N VAL A 89 -3.08 9.50 4.81
CA VAL A 89 -3.37 10.72 5.60
C VAL A 89 -3.64 10.36 7.06
N GLU A 90 -4.34 9.27 7.31
CA GLU A 90 -4.61 8.77 8.66
C GLU A 90 -3.40 8.04 9.25
N GLN A 91 -2.72 7.24 8.42
CA GLN A 91 -1.61 6.38 8.82
C GLN A 91 -0.48 6.42 7.78
N PRO A 92 0.68 7.05 8.07
CA PRO A 92 1.81 7.10 7.12
C PRO A 92 2.46 5.73 6.88
N HIS A 93 2.13 4.74 7.69
CA HIS A 93 2.57 3.35 7.58
C HIS A 93 1.39 2.47 7.20
N LEU A 94 1.01 2.50 5.93
CA LEU A 94 -0.05 1.66 5.42
C LEU A 94 0.42 0.19 5.41
N ILE A 95 -0.17 -0.61 6.28
CA ILE A 95 -0.13 -2.05 6.12
C ILE A 95 -1.19 -2.36 5.07
N THR A 96 -0.80 -2.55 3.83
CA THR A 96 -1.71 -3.18 2.87
C THR A 96 -1.96 -4.58 3.43
N GLN A 97 -3.16 -4.81 3.94
CA GLN A 97 -3.69 -6.15 3.83
C GLN A 97 -3.43 -6.54 2.39
N GLU A 98 -2.60 -7.58 2.22
CA GLU A 98 -2.09 -8.08 0.97
C GLU A 98 -3.08 -7.81 -0.15
N ASN A 99 -2.62 -7.21 -1.24
CA ASN A 99 -3.41 -7.14 -2.45
C ASN A 99 -4.11 -8.48 -2.56
N LYS A 100 -5.44 -8.51 -2.47
CA LYS A 100 -6.19 -9.72 -2.79
C LYS A 100 -5.76 -10.04 -4.20
N VAL A 101 -4.76 -10.90 -4.32
CA VAL A 101 -4.25 -11.35 -5.60
C VAL A 101 -5.43 -12.11 -6.18
N VAL A 102 -6.17 -11.45 -7.05
CA VAL A 102 -7.26 -12.10 -7.80
C VAL A 102 -6.57 -13.04 -8.76
N LEU A 103 -6.21 -14.21 -8.24
CA LEU A 103 -5.59 -15.25 -9.01
C LEU A 103 -6.59 -15.74 -10.05
N SER A 104 -6.15 -15.78 -11.29
CA SER A 104 -6.91 -16.47 -12.33
C SER A 104 -7.08 -17.96 -11.96
N ARG A 105 -8.11 -18.62 -12.47
CA ARG A 105 -8.32 -20.07 -12.25
C ARG A 105 -7.07 -20.90 -12.60
N ARG A 106 -6.29 -20.47 -13.61
CA ARG A 106 -5.05 -21.17 -14.01
C ARG A 106 -3.96 -21.03 -12.97
N GLU A 107 -3.79 -19.87 -12.40
CA GLU A 107 -2.81 -19.61 -11.34
C GLU A 107 -3.16 -20.35 -10.06
N LEU A 108 -4.45 -20.38 -9.68
CA LEU A 108 -4.92 -21.19 -8.56
C LEU A 108 -4.60 -22.69 -8.77
N ILE A 109 -4.92 -23.24 -9.95
CA ILE A 109 -4.62 -24.66 -10.26
C ILE A 109 -3.12 -24.92 -10.14
N LYS A 110 -2.27 -24.02 -10.60
CA LYS A 110 -0.82 -24.14 -10.50
C LYS A 110 -0.34 -24.16 -9.05
N ILE A 111 -0.81 -23.22 -8.23
CA ILE A 111 -0.48 -23.15 -6.80
C ILE A 111 -0.94 -24.43 -6.08
N PHE A 112 -2.15 -24.91 -6.38
CA PHE A 112 -2.64 -26.16 -5.80
C PHE A 112 -1.78 -27.38 -6.20
N ALA A 113 -1.33 -27.45 -7.44
CA ALA A 113 -0.44 -28.50 -7.89
C ALA A 113 0.92 -28.47 -7.19
N GLU A 114 1.52 -27.27 -7.04
CA GLU A 114 2.78 -27.07 -6.34
C GLU A 114 2.66 -27.40 -4.85
N ALA A 115 1.59 -26.99 -4.18
CA ALA A 115 1.32 -27.32 -2.80
C ALA A 115 1.16 -28.84 -2.60
N ASN A 116 0.43 -29.50 -3.48
CA ASN A 116 0.25 -30.95 -3.44
C ASN A 116 1.59 -31.70 -3.64
N ASP A 117 2.47 -31.21 -4.51
CA ASP A 117 3.80 -31.78 -4.70
C ASP A 117 4.71 -31.58 -3.47
N LEU A 118 4.60 -30.43 -2.80
CA LEU A 118 5.30 -30.16 -1.55
C LEU A 118 4.85 -31.12 -0.43
N LEU A 119 3.55 -31.32 -0.26
CA LEU A 119 2.98 -32.22 0.74
C LEU A 119 3.43 -33.68 0.46
N ARG A 120 3.45 -34.08 -0.81
CA ARG A 120 3.98 -35.38 -1.20
C ARG A 120 5.46 -35.57 -0.86
N LYS A 121 6.29 -34.56 -1.09
CA LYS A 121 7.73 -34.58 -0.75
C LYS A 121 7.98 -34.63 0.76
N LYS A 122 7.03 -34.14 1.56
CA LYS A 122 7.06 -34.20 3.04
C LYS A 122 6.55 -35.52 3.61
N GLY A 123 6.22 -36.49 2.77
CA GLY A 123 5.87 -37.85 3.19
C GLY A 123 4.38 -38.10 3.42
N LEU A 124 3.51 -37.12 3.17
CA LEU A 124 2.06 -37.31 3.25
C LEU A 124 1.59 -38.21 2.11
N GLN A 125 0.90 -39.32 2.45
CA GLN A 125 0.43 -40.29 1.48
C GLN A 125 -0.66 -39.73 0.55
N ALA A 126 -0.90 -40.39 -0.59
CA ALA A 126 -1.91 -39.94 -1.54
C ALA A 126 -3.33 -40.12 -0.97
N GLY A 127 -4.23 -39.18 -1.26
CA GLY A 127 -5.66 -39.31 -0.94
C GLY A 127 -6.10 -38.41 0.19
N ASP A 128 -6.87 -38.93 1.11
CA ASP A 128 -7.61 -38.17 2.13
C ASP A 128 -6.72 -37.35 3.09
N GLU A 129 -5.51 -37.83 3.42
CA GLU A 129 -4.59 -37.14 4.29
C GLU A 129 -4.12 -35.81 3.68
N ARG A 130 -3.70 -35.79 2.41
CA ARG A 130 -3.27 -34.58 1.75
C ARG A 130 -4.39 -33.58 1.55
N PHE A 131 -5.57 -34.08 1.26
CA PHE A 131 -6.77 -33.25 1.14
C PHE A 131 -7.14 -32.64 2.48
N SER A 132 -7.08 -33.40 3.56
CA SER A 132 -7.36 -32.92 4.91
C SER A 132 -6.38 -31.85 5.37
N GLU A 133 -5.07 -32.05 5.16
CA GLU A 133 -4.06 -31.05 5.50
C GLU A 133 -4.22 -29.78 4.69
N PHE A 134 -4.52 -29.91 3.40
CA PHE A 134 -4.77 -28.76 2.55
C PHE A 134 -6.03 -27.99 2.97
N ALA A 135 -7.10 -28.69 3.28
CA ALA A 135 -8.34 -28.12 3.79
C ALA A 135 -8.10 -27.40 5.14
N ASN A 136 -7.32 -28.00 6.05
CA ASN A 136 -6.97 -27.38 7.34
C ASN A 136 -6.20 -26.07 7.15
N ILE A 137 -5.21 -26.03 6.26
CA ILE A 137 -4.43 -24.80 5.98
C ILE A 137 -5.35 -23.70 5.42
N LEU A 138 -6.23 -24.02 4.48
CA LEU A 138 -7.21 -23.08 3.94
C LEU A 138 -8.19 -22.58 5.02
N PHE A 139 -8.65 -23.50 5.88
CA PHE A 139 -9.58 -23.17 6.96
C PHE A 139 -8.96 -22.21 7.98
N LEU A 140 -7.71 -22.49 8.39
CA LEU A 140 -6.96 -21.62 9.30
C LEU A 140 -6.75 -20.22 8.70
N LYS A 141 -6.44 -20.14 7.41
CA LYS A 141 -6.30 -18.85 6.74
C LYS A 141 -7.62 -18.07 6.70
N ILE A 142 -8.73 -18.72 6.37
CA ILE A 142 -10.07 -18.11 6.33
C ILE A 142 -10.48 -17.63 7.73
N ILE A 143 -10.24 -18.42 8.77
CA ILE A 143 -10.54 -18.03 10.15
C ILE A 143 -9.71 -16.81 10.56
N GLY A 144 -8.41 -16.80 10.26
CA GLY A 144 -7.54 -15.66 10.51
C GLY A 144 -8.03 -14.37 9.84
N GLU A 145 -8.42 -14.43 8.58
CA GLU A 145 -8.98 -13.30 7.84
C GLU A 145 -10.31 -12.79 8.43
N ILE A 146 -11.16 -13.70 8.94
CA ILE A 146 -12.43 -13.34 9.59
C ILE A 146 -12.18 -12.68 10.95
N GLU A 147 -11.21 -13.16 11.73
CA GLU A 147 -10.85 -12.58 13.02
C GLU A 147 -10.23 -11.19 12.86
N GLU A 148 -9.28 -11.01 11.95
CA GLU A 148 -8.71 -9.71 11.61
C GLU A 148 -9.78 -8.71 11.15
N SER A 149 -10.75 -9.16 10.35
CA SER A 149 -11.87 -8.31 9.91
C SER A 149 -12.77 -7.88 11.07
N LYS A 150 -12.96 -8.73 12.09
CA LYS A 150 -13.75 -8.41 13.28
C LYS A 150 -13.02 -7.47 14.22
N GLU A 151 -11.72 -7.63 14.43
CA GLU A 151 -10.91 -6.72 15.24
C GLU A 151 -10.90 -5.31 14.65
N ASN A 152 -10.70 -5.18 13.33
CA ASN A 152 -10.76 -3.90 12.64
C ASN A 152 -12.14 -3.24 12.76
N SER A 153 -13.24 -4.00 12.66
CA SER A 153 -14.61 -3.46 12.83
C SER A 153 -14.95 -3.07 14.25
N THR A 154 -14.25 -3.60 15.25
CA THR A 154 -14.44 -3.29 16.67
C THR A 154 -13.70 -2.03 17.07
N ILE A 155 -12.56 -1.74 16.43
CA ILE A 155 -11.80 -0.50 16.65
C ILE A 155 -12.56 0.71 16.11
N GLU A 156 -13.22 0.59 14.94
CA GLU A 156 -14.05 1.66 14.36
C GLU A 156 -15.25 2.03 15.24
N LYS A 157 -15.82 1.08 15.98
CA LYS A 157 -16.97 1.32 16.88
C LYS A 157 -16.62 1.95 18.24
N LYS A 158 -15.36 2.04 18.59
CA LYS A 158 -14.90 2.64 19.88
C LYS A 158 -14.56 4.12 19.80
N HIS A 159 -14.69 4.75 18.64
CA HIS A 159 -14.39 6.16 18.41
C HIS A 159 -15.62 7.00 18.02
N LEU A 160 -16.83 6.57 18.40
CA LEU A 160 -18.06 7.36 18.33
C LEU A 160 -18.51 7.80 19.73
#